data_143f74cd261c3a645727fab89f43a720
#
_entry.id   143f74cd261c3a645727fab89f43a720
#
_cell.length_a   1.000
_cell.length_b   1.000
_cell.length_c   1.000
_cell.angle_alpha   90.00
_cell.angle_beta   90.00
_cell.angle_gamma   90.00
#
_symmetry.space_group_name_H-M   'P 1'
#
loop_
_entity.id
_entity.type
_entity.pdbx_description
1 polymer ?
#
loop_
_entity_poly.entity_id
_entity_poly.type
_entity_poly.pdbx_seq_one_letter_code
_entity_poly.pdbx_strand_id
1 'polypeptide(L)'
;MLDIKLIRSNPEKVKEALEKRKEKINLDEILKLDQKRRELLLEAGALKETRNTVSEEIGKLKREKKDARGKILAMKETSTKIKELDIRIKEIEEGTTKILLEIPNIPHESVPVGEGEKDNTEIRRWGGPPKFDFTPLPHWDIGEALDILDFERGAKITSARFTVLKGMGAKLERALINFMLDLHTNEHGYKEIFPPFLVNSETMTGTGQLPKFESDLFKCENGLYLVPTAEVPLTNLHRQEILNEDDLPLCYTAYTACFRKEAGSYGKDVRGLIRQHQFNKVELVKICIPENSYSELESLTMNAEEVLKRLEIPYRVIVLCTGDMGFAAAKTYDIEVWLPAQKKYREISSCSNCEDFQARRAMIRYRSKEKEKVNFVHTLNGSGLAIGRTLVAILENFQQKDGSVVIPDVLRPYMGGLEKITR
;
A
#
# COMPACT_ATOMS: atom_id res chain seq x y z
N MET A 1 -3.02 1.89 10.89
CA MET A 1 -2.97 1.25 12.23
C MET A 1 -4.37 1.10 12.79
N LEU A 2 -4.58 0.11 13.63
CA LEU A 2 -5.90 -0.08 14.25
C LEU A 2 -6.26 1.07 15.21
N ASP A 3 -7.58 1.29 15.41
CA ASP A 3 -8.07 2.20 16.44
C ASP A 3 -7.91 1.55 17.83
N ILE A 4 -7.21 2.21 18.74
CA ILE A 4 -7.08 1.75 20.14
C ILE A 4 -8.45 1.58 20.84
N LYS A 5 -9.45 2.38 20.41
CA LYS A 5 -10.83 2.23 20.93
C LYS A 5 -11.43 0.89 20.52
N LEU A 6 -11.17 0.43 19.27
CA LEU A 6 -11.62 -0.88 18.80
C LEU A 6 -10.96 -2.00 19.61
N ILE A 7 -9.64 -1.94 19.82
CA ILE A 7 -8.90 -2.93 20.62
C ILE A 7 -9.46 -3.00 22.05
N ARG A 8 -9.76 -1.83 22.64
CA ARG A 8 -10.31 -1.76 24.01
C ARG A 8 -11.75 -2.28 24.12
N SER A 9 -12.62 -1.94 23.16
CA SER A 9 -14.04 -2.30 23.21
C SER A 9 -14.31 -3.75 22.82
N ASN A 10 -13.47 -4.33 21.95
CA ASN A 10 -13.63 -5.67 21.39
C ASN A 10 -12.30 -6.43 21.30
N PRO A 11 -11.58 -6.63 22.41
CA PRO A 11 -10.24 -7.25 22.37
C PRO A 11 -10.27 -8.68 21.80
N GLU A 12 -11.30 -9.47 22.11
CA GLU A 12 -11.44 -10.84 21.60
C GLU A 12 -11.62 -10.89 20.08
N LYS A 13 -12.39 -9.97 19.50
CA LYS A 13 -12.54 -9.87 18.04
C LYS A 13 -11.20 -9.56 17.37
N VAL A 14 -10.42 -8.64 17.94
CA VAL A 14 -9.09 -8.30 17.42
C VAL A 14 -8.13 -9.48 17.55
N LYS A 15 -8.16 -10.20 18.69
CA LYS A 15 -7.35 -11.40 18.91
C LYS A 15 -7.67 -12.50 17.90
N GLU A 16 -8.96 -12.81 17.70
CA GLU A 16 -9.41 -13.77 16.69
C GLU A 16 -8.95 -13.39 15.27
N ALA A 17 -9.03 -12.10 14.91
CA ALA A 17 -8.56 -11.60 13.62
C ALA A 17 -7.04 -11.78 13.44
N LEU A 18 -6.25 -11.53 14.50
CA LEU A 18 -4.81 -11.73 14.49
C LEU A 18 -4.44 -13.22 14.40
N GLU A 19 -5.15 -14.08 15.09
CA GLU A 19 -4.99 -15.55 15.01
C GLU A 19 -5.25 -16.04 13.57
N LYS A 20 -6.33 -15.58 12.92
CA LYS A 20 -6.63 -15.89 11.51
C LYS A 20 -5.52 -15.41 10.55
N ARG A 21 -4.79 -14.35 10.92
CA ARG A 21 -3.63 -13.84 10.18
C ARG A 21 -2.30 -14.47 10.61
N LYS A 22 -2.32 -15.44 11.54
CA LYS A 22 -1.13 -16.10 12.11
C LYS A 22 -0.16 -15.15 12.83
N GLU A 23 -0.64 -13.99 13.25
CA GLU A 23 0.13 -13.02 13.99
C GLU A 23 -0.01 -13.24 15.50
N LYS A 24 1.13 -13.34 16.19
CA LYS A 24 1.19 -13.52 17.65
C LYS A 24 1.53 -12.21 18.32
N ILE A 25 0.52 -11.39 18.59
CA ILE A 25 0.68 -10.08 19.23
C ILE A 25 0.04 -10.11 20.60
N ASN A 26 0.78 -9.64 21.60
CA ASN A 26 0.24 -9.53 22.97
C ASN A 26 -0.57 -8.24 23.11
N LEU A 27 -1.92 -8.36 23.07
CA LEU A 27 -2.81 -7.24 23.25
C LEU A 27 -2.89 -6.73 24.69
N ASP A 28 -2.50 -7.53 25.69
CA ASP A 28 -2.59 -7.13 27.11
C ASP A 28 -1.66 -5.94 27.42
N GLU A 29 -0.50 -5.88 26.77
CA GLU A 29 0.45 -4.80 26.96
C GLU A 29 -0.15 -3.45 26.48
N ILE A 30 -0.75 -3.43 25.30
CA ILE A 30 -1.36 -2.21 24.75
C ILE A 30 -2.60 -1.79 25.56
N LEU A 31 -3.38 -2.74 26.06
CA LEU A 31 -4.53 -2.46 26.92
C LEU A 31 -4.10 -1.86 28.28
N LYS A 32 -3.01 -2.35 28.88
CA LYS A 32 -2.42 -1.76 30.09
C LYS A 32 -1.92 -0.34 29.86
N LEU A 33 -1.25 -0.10 28.74
CA LEU A 33 -0.78 1.26 28.37
C LEU A 33 -1.96 2.22 28.16
N ASP A 34 -3.02 1.79 27.45
CA ASP A 34 -4.24 2.59 27.26
C ASP A 34 -4.94 2.90 28.58
N GLN A 35 -5.05 1.92 29.47
CA GLN A 35 -5.60 2.13 30.81
C GLN A 35 -4.79 3.18 31.58
N LYS A 36 -3.48 3.00 31.64
CA LYS A 36 -2.58 3.93 32.36
C LYS A 36 -2.64 5.34 31.77
N ARG A 37 -2.67 5.46 30.43
CA ARG A 37 -2.85 6.75 29.76
C ARG A 37 -4.14 7.45 30.21
N ARG A 38 -5.26 6.74 30.26
CA ARG A 38 -6.56 7.29 30.67
C ARG A 38 -6.56 7.74 32.13
N GLU A 39 -5.94 6.99 33.02
CA GLU A 39 -5.78 7.36 34.44
C GLU A 39 -4.99 8.67 34.57
N LEU A 40 -3.85 8.78 33.88
CA LEU A 40 -3.01 9.99 33.91
C LEU A 40 -3.71 11.20 33.27
N LEU A 41 -4.49 11.00 32.20
CA LEU A 41 -5.29 12.06 31.59
C LEU A 41 -6.36 12.61 32.53
N LEU A 42 -7.02 11.74 33.31
CA LEU A 42 -8.01 12.16 34.32
C LEU A 42 -7.32 12.96 35.44
N GLU A 43 -6.17 12.48 35.95
CA GLU A 43 -5.40 13.21 36.98
C GLU A 43 -4.91 14.57 36.47
N ALA A 44 -4.34 14.62 35.27
CA ALA A 44 -3.88 15.87 34.65
C ALA A 44 -5.05 16.83 34.40
N GLY A 45 -6.22 16.33 33.99
CA GLY A 45 -7.44 17.12 33.80
C GLY A 45 -7.90 17.77 35.08
N ALA A 46 -8.02 17.04 36.18
CA ALA A 46 -8.41 17.57 37.51
C ALA A 46 -7.45 18.62 38.02
N LEU A 47 -6.12 18.38 37.81
CA LEU A 47 -5.11 19.40 38.22
C LEU A 47 -5.16 20.65 37.34
N LYS A 48 -5.46 20.54 36.04
CA LYS A 48 -5.62 21.69 35.12
C LYS A 48 -6.85 22.53 35.51
N GLU A 49 -7.96 21.87 35.89
CA GLU A 49 -9.17 22.52 36.40
C GLU A 49 -8.86 23.26 37.71
N THR A 50 -8.23 22.60 38.70
CA THR A 50 -7.80 23.19 39.97
C THR A 50 -6.89 24.43 39.74
N ARG A 51 -5.92 24.32 38.83
CA ARG A 51 -5.02 25.42 38.47
C ARG A 51 -5.78 26.60 37.89
N ASN A 52 -6.79 26.39 37.05
CA ASN A 52 -7.58 27.45 36.46
C ASN A 52 -8.39 28.20 37.55
N THR A 53 -9.07 27.45 38.44
CA THR A 53 -9.84 28.00 39.57
C THR A 53 -8.94 28.84 40.52
N VAL A 54 -7.80 28.26 40.93
CA VAL A 54 -6.84 28.97 41.80
C VAL A 54 -6.25 30.21 41.12
N SER A 55 -6.02 30.16 39.79
CA SER A 55 -5.54 31.31 39.02
C SER A 55 -6.54 32.48 39.04
N GLU A 56 -7.84 32.16 38.90
CA GLU A 56 -8.90 33.19 39.01
C GLU A 56 -8.97 33.81 40.41
N GLU A 57 -8.85 32.98 41.47
CA GLU A 57 -8.84 33.42 42.85
C GLU A 57 -7.64 34.33 43.17
N ILE A 58 -6.42 33.94 42.67
CA ILE A 58 -5.23 34.80 42.77
C ILE A 58 -5.48 36.16 42.09
N GLY A 59 -6.13 36.12 40.90
CA GLY A 59 -6.50 37.35 40.19
C GLY A 59 -7.44 38.26 41.01
N LYS A 60 -8.42 37.71 41.73
CA LYS A 60 -9.32 38.43 42.63
C LYS A 60 -8.57 39.01 43.84
N LEU A 61 -7.76 38.19 44.53
CA LEU A 61 -6.98 38.61 45.70
C LEU A 61 -6.01 39.77 45.35
N LYS A 62 -5.34 39.70 44.19
CA LYS A 62 -4.44 40.76 43.71
C LYS A 62 -5.19 42.07 43.45
N ARG A 63 -6.40 42.01 42.86
CA ARG A 63 -7.25 43.20 42.65
C ARG A 63 -7.70 43.82 43.98
N GLU A 64 -7.99 42.99 44.99
CA GLU A 64 -8.38 43.40 46.32
C GLU A 64 -7.17 43.78 47.21
N LYS A 65 -5.94 43.78 46.69
CA LYS A 65 -4.68 44.01 47.42
C LYS A 65 -4.48 43.08 48.63
N LYS A 66 -5.03 41.85 48.60
CA LYS A 66 -4.89 40.83 49.61
C LYS A 66 -3.69 39.92 49.33
N ASP A 67 -3.16 39.29 50.37
CA ASP A 67 -2.03 38.36 50.22
C ASP A 67 -2.45 37.09 49.46
N ALA A 68 -1.71 36.82 48.37
CA ALA A 68 -1.91 35.65 47.51
C ALA A 68 -0.71 34.69 47.47
N ARG A 69 0.35 34.95 48.31
CA ARG A 69 1.64 34.21 48.22
C ARG A 69 1.47 32.70 48.34
N GLY A 70 0.69 32.23 49.35
CA GLY A 70 0.44 30.80 49.57
C GLY A 70 -0.23 30.14 48.37
N LYS A 71 -1.24 30.78 47.76
CA LYS A 71 -1.91 30.25 46.54
C LYS A 71 -0.99 30.24 45.31
N ILE A 72 -0.12 31.25 45.20
CA ILE A 72 0.88 31.29 44.12
C ILE A 72 1.87 30.13 44.27
N LEU A 73 2.32 29.78 45.48
CA LEU A 73 3.22 28.64 45.72
C LEU A 73 2.55 27.32 45.37
N ALA A 74 1.34 27.10 45.89
CA ALA A 74 0.55 25.89 45.58
C ALA A 74 0.26 25.73 44.07
N MET A 75 -0.02 26.86 43.38
CA MET A 75 -0.21 26.84 41.92
C MET A 75 1.08 26.47 41.16
N LYS A 76 2.27 26.88 41.67
CA LYS A 76 3.55 26.50 41.09
C LYS A 76 3.79 25.00 41.23
N GLU A 77 3.53 24.42 42.39
CA GLU A 77 3.62 22.96 42.63
C GLU A 77 2.67 22.17 41.70
N THR A 78 1.39 22.60 41.63
CA THR A 78 0.39 22.01 40.72
C THR A 78 0.86 22.08 39.26
N SER A 79 1.44 23.23 38.84
CA SER A 79 1.94 23.37 37.48
C SER A 79 3.14 22.45 37.16
N THR A 80 4.01 22.21 38.15
CA THR A 80 5.12 21.26 38.03
C THR A 80 4.59 19.82 37.87
N LYS A 81 3.62 19.42 38.70
CA LYS A 81 2.99 18.11 38.63
C LYS A 81 2.27 17.88 37.28
N ILE A 82 1.57 18.88 36.74
CA ILE A 82 0.96 18.81 35.40
C ILE A 82 2.02 18.54 34.34
N LYS A 83 3.17 19.23 34.36
CA LYS A 83 4.25 19.01 33.40
C LYS A 83 4.82 17.59 33.47
N GLU A 84 5.01 17.07 34.68
CA GLU A 84 5.47 15.66 34.87
C GLU A 84 4.47 14.65 34.31
N LEU A 85 3.16 14.88 34.54
CA LEU A 85 2.11 14.05 33.99
C LEU A 85 2.05 14.14 32.46
N ASP A 86 2.12 15.33 31.89
CA ASP A 86 2.13 15.52 30.44
C ASP A 86 3.31 14.80 29.76
N ILE A 87 4.51 14.79 30.39
CA ILE A 87 5.67 14.03 29.91
C ILE A 87 5.38 12.51 29.95
N ARG A 88 4.87 12.00 31.06
CA ARG A 88 4.55 10.56 31.21
C ARG A 88 3.45 10.12 30.23
N ILE A 89 2.44 10.95 30.01
CA ILE A 89 1.38 10.71 29.02
C ILE A 89 2.00 10.58 27.63
N LYS A 90 2.90 11.48 27.25
CA LYS A 90 3.60 11.47 25.96
C LYS A 90 4.42 10.18 25.77
N GLU A 91 5.18 9.77 26.79
CA GLU A 91 5.97 8.53 26.76
C GLU A 91 5.08 7.30 26.53
N ILE A 92 3.92 7.23 27.20
CA ILE A 92 2.96 6.15 27.03
C ILE A 92 2.33 6.19 25.62
N GLU A 93 2.00 7.36 25.08
CA GLU A 93 1.46 7.53 23.74
C GLU A 93 2.46 7.08 22.68
N GLU A 94 3.74 7.43 22.82
CA GLU A 94 4.83 6.98 21.94
C GLU A 94 5.00 5.46 22.01
N GLY A 95 5.01 4.87 23.22
CA GLY A 95 5.07 3.42 23.41
C GLY A 95 3.88 2.68 22.80
N THR A 96 2.67 3.19 23.04
CA THR A 96 1.44 2.66 22.45
C THR A 96 1.47 2.71 20.91
N THR A 97 1.92 3.84 20.36
CA THR A 97 2.04 4.01 18.90
C THR A 97 3.02 3.00 18.30
N LYS A 98 4.17 2.77 18.92
CA LYS A 98 5.14 1.76 18.45
C LYS A 98 4.50 0.38 18.34
N ILE A 99 3.74 -0.06 19.34
CA ILE A 99 3.05 -1.36 19.30
C ILE A 99 1.97 -1.36 18.20
N LEU A 100 1.14 -0.32 18.10
CA LEU A 100 0.10 -0.21 17.10
C LEU A 100 0.64 -0.24 15.66
N LEU A 101 1.85 0.26 15.43
CA LEU A 101 2.49 0.23 14.12
C LEU A 101 2.91 -1.18 13.68
N GLU A 102 3.04 -2.15 14.60
CA GLU A 102 3.38 -3.55 14.32
C GLU A 102 2.14 -4.45 14.13
N ILE A 103 0.95 -3.97 14.50
CA ILE A 103 -0.29 -4.73 14.38
C ILE A 103 -0.84 -4.61 12.97
N PRO A 104 -1.12 -5.74 12.24
CA PRO A 104 -1.72 -5.70 10.91
C PRO A 104 -3.19 -5.26 10.95
N ASN A 105 -3.74 -4.96 9.78
CA ASN A 105 -5.15 -4.66 9.64
C ASN A 105 -6.03 -5.91 9.89
N ILE A 106 -7.29 -5.68 10.24
CA ILE A 106 -8.28 -6.73 10.47
C ILE A 106 -8.88 -7.16 9.13
N PRO A 107 -8.94 -8.48 8.83
CA PRO A 107 -9.62 -8.96 7.65
C PRO A 107 -11.11 -8.65 7.68
N HIS A 108 -11.65 -8.22 6.54
CA HIS A 108 -13.09 -8.07 6.36
C HIS A 108 -13.78 -9.43 6.45
N GLU A 109 -15.02 -9.47 6.90
CA GLU A 109 -15.79 -10.72 7.12
C GLU A 109 -15.97 -11.60 5.87
N SER A 110 -15.93 -11.00 4.68
CA SER A 110 -16.02 -11.71 3.40
C SER A 110 -14.71 -12.35 2.94
N VAL A 111 -13.62 -12.21 3.69
CA VAL A 111 -12.33 -12.81 3.36
C VAL A 111 -12.32 -14.27 3.79
N PRO A 112 -11.97 -15.23 2.91
CA PRO A 112 -11.87 -16.63 3.27
C PRO A 112 -10.78 -16.85 4.33
N VAL A 113 -11.08 -17.67 5.33
CA VAL A 113 -10.10 -18.08 6.33
C VAL A 113 -9.21 -19.16 5.71
N GLY A 114 -7.89 -18.97 5.77
CA GLY A 114 -6.94 -19.90 5.18
C GLY A 114 -5.50 -19.61 5.60
N GLU A 115 -4.60 -20.50 5.21
CA GLU A 115 -3.22 -20.50 5.67
C GLU A 115 -2.24 -19.83 4.69
N GLY A 116 -2.59 -19.72 3.39
CA GLY A 116 -1.74 -19.16 2.35
C GLY A 116 -2.27 -19.42 0.95
N GLU A 117 -1.45 -19.25 -0.07
CA GLU A 117 -1.78 -19.26 -1.51
C GLU A 117 -2.76 -20.38 -1.93
N LYS A 118 -2.69 -21.57 -1.33
CA LYS A 118 -3.56 -22.71 -1.67
C LYS A 118 -5.01 -22.54 -1.26
N ASP A 119 -5.26 -21.67 -0.29
CA ASP A 119 -6.59 -21.41 0.28
C ASP A 119 -7.24 -20.16 -0.33
N ASN A 120 -6.55 -19.50 -1.27
CA ASN A 120 -7.11 -18.41 -2.04
C ASN A 120 -8.23 -18.91 -2.94
N THR A 121 -9.28 -18.12 -3.12
CA THR A 121 -10.48 -18.53 -3.85
C THR A 121 -10.59 -17.80 -5.18
N GLU A 122 -10.66 -18.54 -6.29
CA GLU A 122 -10.95 -17.97 -7.60
C GLU A 122 -12.40 -17.48 -7.65
N ILE A 123 -12.59 -16.20 -8.06
CA ILE A 123 -13.91 -15.57 -8.13
C ILE A 123 -14.38 -15.33 -9.57
N ARG A 124 -13.47 -15.10 -10.51
CA ARG A 124 -13.77 -14.94 -11.94
C ARG A 124 -12.54 -15.19 -12.81
N ARG A 125 -12.81 -15.41 -14.09
CA ARG A 125 -11.79 -15.68 -15.11
C ARG A 125 -12.20 -15.06 -16.43
N TRP A 126 -11.21 -14.65 -17.23
CA TRP A 126 -11.41 -14.16 -18.57
C TRP A 126 -10.39 -14.80 -19.54
N GLY A 127 -10.87 -15.12 -20.75
CA GLY A 127 -10.04 -15.80 -21.77
C GLY A 127 -9.65 -17.23 -21.38
N GLY A 128 -9.00 -17.91 -22.28
CA GLY A 128 -8.47 -19.26 -22.08
C GLY A 128 -7.01 -19.36 -22.50
N PRO A 129 -6.23 -20.29 -21.92
CA PRO A 129 -4.85 -20.52 -22.31
C PRO A 129 -4.72 -20.71 -23.84
N PRO A 130 -3.77 -20.02 -24.50
CA PRO A 130 -3.54 -20.19 -25.93
C PRO A 130 -3.07 -21.64 -26.23
N LYS A 131 -3.46 -22.13 -27.41
CA LYS A 131 -3.01 -23.46 -27.91
C LYS A 131 -1.87 -23.25 -28.87
N PHE A 132 -0.74 -23.89 -28.61
CA PHE A 132 0.42 -23.89 -29.49
C PHE A 132 0.58 -25.27 -30.16
N ASP A 133 1.02 -25.27 -31.41
CA ASP A 133 1.44 -26.48 -32.14
C ASP A 133 2.94 -26.81 -31.96
N PHE A 134 3.59 -26.03 -31.06
CA PHE A 134 4.98 -26.17 -30.67
C PHE A 134 5.13 -26.03 -29.13
N THR A 135 6.30 -26.32 -28.59
CA THR A 135 6.58 -26.16 -27.16
C THR A 135 6.85 -24.67 -26.87
N PRO A 136 6.02 -24.00 -26.06
CA PRO A 136 6.24 -22.60 -25.72
C PRO A 136 7.55 -22.42 -24.96
N LEU A 137 8.33 -21.42 -25.35
CA LEU A 137 9.57 -21.04 -24.69
C LEU A 137 9.26 -20.05 -23.53
N PRO A 138 10.06 -20.07 -22.48
CA PRO A 138 9.95 -19.06 -21.42
C PRO A 138 10.48 -17.69 -21.90
N HIS A 139 9.94 -16.64 -21.32
CA HIS A 139 10.23 -15.24 -21.73
C HIS A 139 11.72 -14.88 -21.75
N TRP A 140 12.53 -15.47 -20.89
CA TRP A 140 13.99 -15.20 -20.87
C TRP A 140 14.68 -15.76 -22.12
N ASP A 141 14.32 -16.96 -22.58
CA ASP A 141 14.89 -17.55 -23.81
C ASP A 141 14.41 -16.78 -25.06
N ILE A 142 13.13 -16.37 -25.09
CA ILE A 142 12.58 -15.50 -26.16
C ILE A 142 13.31 -14.15 -26.18
N GLY A 143 13.45 -13.53 -25.02
CA GLY A 143 14.04 -12.20 -24.89
C GLY A 143 15.54 -12.16 -25.26
N GLU A 144 16.30 -13.20 -24.92
CA GLU A 144 17.69 -13.36 -25.32
C GLU A 144 17.81 -13.65 -26.83
N ALA A 145 16.97 -14.52 -27.39
CA ALA A 145 16.96 -14.85 -28.81
C ALA A 145 16.64 -13.64 -29.69
N LEU A 146 15.71 -12.77 -29.25
CA LEU A 146 15.34 -11.54 -29.93
C LEU A 146 16.28 -10.35 -29.62
N ASP A 147 17.27 -10.54 -28.77
CA ASP A 147 18.20 -9.52 -28.29
C ASP A 147 17.52 -8.30 -27.60
N ILE A 148 16.40 -8.54 -26.93
CA ILE A 148 15.60 -7.51 -26.24
C ILE A 148 15.75 -7.51 -24.72
N LEU A 149 16.24 -8.63 -24.13
CA LEU A 149 16.55 -8.77 -22.69
C LEU A 149 18.02 -9.15 -22.51
N ASP A 150 18.69 -8.49 -21.57
CA ASP A 150 20.12 -8.69 -21.28
C ASP A 150 20.32 -8.82 -19.76
N PHE A 151 20.29 -10.04 -19.28
CA PHE A 151 20.46 -10.34 -17.84
C PHE A 151 21.93 -10.27 -17.42
N GLU A 152 22.86 -10.63 -18.31
CA GLU A 152 24.31 -10.60 -18.02
C GLU A 152 24.78 -9.18 -17.77
N ARG A 153 24.43 -8.26 -18.68
CA ARG A 153 24.79 -6.84 -18.51
C ARG A 153 24.05 -6.19 -17.36
N GLY A 154 22.80 -6.61 -17.08
CA GLY A 154 22.06 -6.18 -15.90
C GLY A 154 22.80 -6.55 -14.62
N ALA A 155 23.25 -7.80 -14.49
CA ALA A 155 24.03 -8.27 -13.36
C ALA A 155 25.40 -7.59 -13.25
N LYS A 156 26.05 -7.30 -14.40
CA LYS A 156 27.36 -6.64 -14.45
C LYS A 156 27.33 -5.21 -13.91
N ILE A 157 26.28 -4.44 -14.22
CA ILE A 157 26.20 -3.01 -13.81
C ILE A 157 25.63 -2.83 -12.41
N THR A 158 24.98 -3.85 -11.84
CA THR A 158 24.41 -3.82 -10.50
C THR A 158 24.63 -5.13 -9.74
N SER A 159 23.71 -6.10 -9.87
CA SER A 159 23.76 -7.44 -9.28
C SER A 159 22.74 -8.36 -9.95
N ALA A 160 22.58 -9.59 -9.46
CA ALA A 160 21.46 -10.48 -9.86
C ALA A 160 20.10 -9.80 -9.65
N ARG A 161 19.09 -10.23 -10.40
CA ARG A 161 17.71 -9.69 -10.38
C ARG A 161 17.58 -8.25 -10.87
N PHE A 162 18.53 -7.77 -11.67
CA PHE A 162 18.39 -6.58 -12.50
C PHE A 162 18.52 -6.98 -13.97
N THR A 163 17.80 -6.30 -14.85
CA THR A 163 17.76 -6.61 -16.28
C THR A 163 17.92 -5.34 -17.10
N VAL A 164 18.68 -5.43 -18.17
CA VAL A 164 18.74 -4.39 -19.21
C VAL A 164 17.76 -4.79 -20.31
N LEU A 165 16.83 -3.90 -20.64
CA LEU A 165 15.98 -4.02 -21.83
C LEU A 165 16.65 -3.25 -22.98
N LYS A 166 16.66 -3.86 -24.19
CA LYS A 166 17.29 -3.27 -25.36
C LYS A 166 16.30 -3.14 -26.53
N GLY A 167 16.53 -2.18 -27.41
CA GLY A 167 15.81 -2.04 -28.68
C GLY A 167 14.29 -2.12 -28.52
N MET A 168 13.70 -3.15 -29.15
CA MET A 168 12.24 -3.36 -29.11
C MET A 168 11.72 -3.73 -27.71
N GLY A 169 12.53 -4.36 -26.85
CA GLY A 169 12.15 -4.61 -25.45
C GLY A 169 11.96 -3.34 -24.66
N ALA A 170 12.90 -2.40 -24.76
CA ALA A 170 12.78 -1.10 -24.11
C ALA A 170 11.63 -0.26 -24.70
N LYS A 171 11.38 -0.38 -26.02
CA LYS A 171 10.24 0.28 -26.67
C LYS A 171 8.91 -0.28 -26.19
N LEU A 172 8.80 -1.62 -26.06
CA LEU A 172 7.60 -2.30 -25.57
C LEU A 172 7.30 -1.95 -24.09
N GLU A 173 8.34 -1.89 -23.25
CA GLU A 173 8.20 -1.44 -21.85
C GLU A 173 7.57 -0.05 -21.77
N ARG A 174 8.11 0.91 -22.55
CA ARG A 174 7.58 2.28 -22.63
C ARG A 174 6.18 2.33 -23.24
N ALA A 175 5.89 1.51 -24.25
CA ALA A 175 4.58 1.40 -24.88
C ALA A 175 3.52 0.94 -23.86
N LEU A 176 3.85 -0.05 -23.03
CA LEU A 176 2.98 -0.54 -21.95
C LEU A 176 2.71 0.54 -20.90
N ILE A 177 3.74 1.28 -20.48
CA ILE A 177 3.59 2.38 -19.52
C ILE A 177 2.60 3.42 -20.07
N ASN A 178 2.82 3.90 -21.30
CA ASN A 178 1.97 4.92 -21.90
C ASN A 178 0.54 4.42 -22.11
N PHE A 179 0.37 3.21 -22.65
CA PHE A 179 -0.94 2.60 -22.86
C PHE A 179 -1.74 2.51 -21.55
N MET A 180 -1.13 2.04 -20.47
CA MET A 180 -1.81 1.91 -19.17
C MET A 180 -2.17 3.26 -18.58
N LEU A 181 -1.28 4.25 -18.63
CA LEU A 181 -1.57 5.60 -18.16
C LEU A 181 -2.69 6.25 -18.97
N ASP A 182 -2.63 6.16 -20.30
CA ASP A 182 -3.65 6.70 -21.19
C ASP A 182 -5.03 6.06 -20.92
N LEU A 183 -5.08 4.73 -20.76
CA LEU A 183 -6.31 4.02 -20.46
C LEU A 183 -6.93 4.49 -19.13
N HIS A 184 -6.11 4.56 -18.08
CA HIS A 184 -6.62 4.94 -16.76
C HIS A 184 -7.01 6.41 -16.67
N THR A 185 -6.34 7.30 -17.37
CA THR A 185 -6.65 8.74 -17.35
C THR A 185 -7.81 9.09 -18.26
N ASN A 186 -7.87 8.52 -19.47
CA ASN A 186 -8.86 8.90 -20.47
C ASN A 186 -10.20 8.16 -20.29
N GLU A 187 -10.19 6.91 -19.80
CA GLU A 187 -11.42 6.09 -19.75
C GLU A 187 -11.87 5.80 -18.32
N HIS A 188 -10.94 5.67 -17.36
CA HIS A 188 -11.26 5.28 -15.98
C HIS A 188 -11.36 6.45 -15.00
N GLY A 189 -11.10 7.68 -15.45
CA GLY A 189 -11.26 8.89 -14.65
C GLY A 189 -10.19 9.12 -13.58
N TYR A 190 -9.03 8.45 -13.68
CA TYR A 190 -7.92 8.72 -12.78
C TYR A 190 -7.16 9.97 -13.19
N LYS A 191 -6.70 10.73 -12.19
CA LYS A 191 -5.76 11.83 -12.39
C LYS A 191 -4.33 11.29 -12.34
N GLU A 192 -3.56 11.53 -13.41
CA GLU A 192 -2.15 11.16 -13.42
C GLU A 192 -1.33 12.06 -12.49
N ILE A 193 -0.46 11.44 -11.72
CA ILE A 193 0.51 12.09 -10.84
C ILE A 193 1.91 11.57 -11.18
N PHE A 194 2.90 12.45 -11.26
CA PHE A 194 4.31 12.08 -11.37
C PHE A 194 5.02 12.40 -10.06
N PRO A 195 5.07 11.45 -9.11
CA PRO A 195 5.59 11.69 -7.77
C PRO A 195 7.12 11.53 -7.72
N PRO A 196 7.80 12.06 -6.69
CA PRO A 196 9.17 11.69 -6.37
C PRO A 196 9.33 10.19 -6.11
N PHE A 197 10.44 9.59 -6.55
CA PHE A 197 10.77 8.18 -6.29
C PHE A 197 11.56 7.99 -4.99
N LEU A 198 11.96 9.08 -4.36
CA LEU A 198 12.57 9.13 -3.03
C LEU A 198 11.60 9.77 -2.06
N VAL A 199 11.32 9.10 -0.95
CA VAL A 199 10.37 9.55 0.07
C VAL A 199 10.98 9.47 1.47
N ASN A 200 10.42 10.23 2.42
CA ASN A 200 10.84 10.20 3.81
C ASN A 200 10.23 9.02 4.60
N SER A 201 10.72 8.81 5.81
CA SER A 201 10.26 7.73 6.71
C SER A 201 8.79 7.86 7.10
N GLU A 202 8.29 9.08 7.26
CA GLU A 202 6.88 9.32 7.61
C GLU A 202 5.94 8.87 6.48
N THR A 203 6.34 9.08 5.23
CA THR A 203 5.60 8.62 4.05
C THR A 203 5.58 7.09 3.99
N MET A 204 6.72 6.41 4.25
CA MET A 204 6.78 4.95 4.36
C MET A 204 5.95 4.40 5.53
N THR A 205 5.88 5.13 6.64
CA THR A 205 5.08 4.75 7.80
C THR A 205 3.58 4.90 7.50
N GLY A 206 3.21 5.94 6.75
CA GLY A 206 1.82 6.24 6.39
C GLY A 206 1.11 5.09 5.67
N THR A 207 1.79 4.37 4.80
CA THR A 207 1.24 3.22 4.06
C THR A 207 1.55 1.85 4.69
N GLY A 208 2.38 1.81 5.74
CA GLY A 208 2.62 0.58 6.53
C GLY A 208 3.88 -0.19 6.16
N GLN A 209 4.77 0.35 5.32
CA GLN A 209 6.06 -0.26 5.04
C GLN A 209 6.99 -0.18 6.26
N LEU A 210 6.99 0.94 6.96
CA LEU A 210 7.72 1.09 8.21
C LEU A 210 6.78 0.98 9.43
N PRO A 211 7.32 0.47 10.56
CA PRO A 211 8.67 -0.02 10.78
C PRO A 211 8.90 -1.46 10.31
N LYS A 212 7.86 -2.28 10.15
CA LYS A 212 7.89 -3.76 10.03
C LYS A 212 8.75 -4.28 8.87
N PHE A 213 8.76 -3.60 7.72
CA PHE A 213 9.39 -4.07 6.48
C PHE A 213 10.65 -3.29 6.08
N GLU A 214 11.33 -2.65 7.02
CA GLU A 214 12.54 -1.86 6.71
C GLU A 214 13.64 -2.70 6.02
N SER A 215 13.73 -4.00 6.32
CA SER A 215 14.67 -4.91 5.68
C SER A 215 14.46 -5.10 4.18
N ASP A 216 13.23 -4.90 3.70
CA ASP A 216 12.85 -5.03 2.29
C ASP A 216 13.04 -3.73 1.48
N LEU A 217 13.34 -2.62 2.15
CA LEU A 217 13.44 -1.29 1.55
C LEU A 217 14.89 -0.91 1.23
N PHE A 218 15.09 -0.22 0.10
CA PHE A 218 16.33 0.48 -0.20
C PHE A 218 16.33 1.85 0.51
N LYS A 219 17.20 1.99 1.51
CA LYS A 219 17.41 3.21 2.29
C LYS A 219 18.67 3.92 1.82
N CYS A 220 18.57 5.24 1.61
CA CYS A 220 19.70 6.10 1.26
C CYS A 220 20.38 6.64 2.55
N GLU A 221 21.65 7.04 2.44
CA GLU A 221 22.43 7.57 3.57
C GLU A 221 21.81 8.82 4.22
N ASN A 222 21.10 9.65 3.42
CA ASN A 222 20.38 10.84 3.92
C ASN A 222 19.05 10.53 4.61
N GLY A 223 18.72 9.25 4.85
CA GLY A 223 17.51 8.81 5.53
C GLY A 223 16.26 8.73 4.63
N LEU A 224 16.36 9.05 3.33
CA LEU A 224 15.30 8.81 2.36
C LEU A 224 15.26 7.35 1.92
N TYR A 225 14.13 6.93 1.35
CA TYR A 225 13.91 5.58 0.85
C TYR A 225 13.48 5.62 -0.61
N LEU A 226 13.99 4.69 -1.43
CA LEU A 226 13.45 4.42 -2.75
C LEU A 226 12.08 3.75 -2.62
N VAL A 227 11.09 4.23 -3.39
CA VAL A 227 9.71 3.73 -3.31
C VAL A 227 9.60 2.28 -3.76
N PRO A 228 8.94 1.39 -2.99
CA PRO A 228 8.65 0.02 -3.42
C PRO A 228 7.41 -0.06 -4.33
N THR A 229 6.62 1.01 -4.41
CA THR A 229 5.37 1.16 -5.16
C THR A 229 4.94 2.62 -5.15
N ALA A 230 4.26 3.08 -6.18
CA ALA A 230 3.68 4.43 -6.20
C ALA A 230 2.52 4.61 -5.19
N GLU A 231 1.95 3.53 -4.66
CA GLU A 231 1.02 3.59 -3.53
C GLU A 231 1.54 4.49 -2.41
N VAL A 232 2.84 4.38 -2.10
CA VAL A 232 3.47 5.10 -1.00
C VAL A 232 3.39 6.62 -1.18
N PRO A 233 3.91 7.23 -2.24
CA PRO A 233 3.78 8.68 -2.43
C PRO A 233 2.33 9.11 -2.72
N LEU A 234 1.55 8.36 -3.50
CA LEU A 234 0.20 8.77 -3.89
C LEU A 234 -0.75 8.84 -2.69
N THR A 235 -0.77 7.81 -1.83
CA THR A 235 -1.59 7.81 -0.62
C THR A 235 -1.22 8.96 0.31
N ASN A 236 0.08 9.29 0.41
CA ASN A 236 0.57 10.33 1.31
C ASN A 236 0.49 11.75 0.75
N LEU A 237 -0.03 11.98 -0.47
CA LEU A 237 -0.29 13.33 -0.99
C LEU A 237 -1.13 14.16 -0.02
N HIS A 238 -2.09 13.52 0.63
CA HIS A 238 -3.02 14.15 1.57
C HIS A 238 -2.70 13.86 3.04
N ARG A 239 -1.46 13.51 3.35
CA ARG A 239 -1.02 13.27 4.73
C ARG A 239 -1.27 14.49 5.62
N GLN A 240 -1.93 14.27 6.78
CA GLN A 240 -2.31 15.29 7.77
C GLN A 240 -3.37 16.29 7.29
N GLU A 241 -4.08 16.00 6.20
CA GLU A 241 -5.15 16.86 5.67
C GLU A 241 -6.53 16.44 6.16
N ILE A 242 -7.47 17.38 6.09
CA ILE A 242 -8.91 17.16 6.24
C ILE A 242 -9.55 17.56 4.91
N LEU A 243 -9.98 16.57 4.15
CA LEU A 243 -10.60 16.73 2.85
C LEU A 243 -12.07 17.14 2.98
N ASN A 244 -12.66 17.68 1.92
CA ASN A 244 -14.09 17.84 1.82
C ASN A 244 -14.71 16.54 1.31
N GLU A 245 -15.87 16.17 1.82
CA GLU A 245 -16.60 14.97 1.36
C GLU A 245 -16.95 15.04 -0.13
N ASP A 246 -17.23 16.26 -0.65
CA ASP A 246 -17.54 16.49 -2.07
C ASP A 246 -16.39 16.16 -3.04
N ASP A 247 -15.16 16.22 -2.57
CA ASP A 247 -14.00 15.95 -3.38
C ASP A 247 -13.73 14.43 -3.52
N LEU A 248 -14.45 13.59 -2.77
CA LEU A 248 -14.28 12.14 -2.73
C LEU A 248 -15.27 11.41 -3.68
N PRO A 249 -14.85 10.34 -4.38
CA PRO A 249 -13.53 9.72 -4.28
C PRO A 249 -12.44 10.46 -5.06
N LEU A 250 -11.23 10.53 -4.51
CA LEU A 250 -10.04 10.91 -5.24
C LEU A 250 -9.41 9.67 -5.90
N CYS A 251 -9.18 9.72 -7.21
CA CYS A 251 -8.61 8.62 -7.99
C CYS A 251 -7.30 9.09 -8.63
N TYR A 252 -6.18 8.44 -8.27
CA TYR A 252 -4.84 8.77 -8.77
C TYR A 252 -4.20 7.58 -9.45
N THR A 253 -3.50 7.83 -10.56
CA THR A 253 -2.60 6.87 -11.20
C THR A 253 -1.20 7.45 -11.32
N ALA A 254 -0.19 6.60 -11.22
CA ALA A 254 1.19 6.99 -11.43
C ALA A 254 2.03 5.85 -11.96
N TYR A 255 2.93 6.17 -12.87
CA TYR A 255 4.08 5.33 -13.18
C TYR A 255 5.23 5.62 -12.20
N THR A 256 5.83 4.57 -11.66
CA THR A 256 7.13 4.67 -10.98
C THR A 256 8.00 3.45 -11.27
N ALA A 257 9.33 3.64 -11.24
CA ALA A 257 10.23 2.55 -10.90
C ALA A 257 9.97 2.18 -9.43
N CYS A 258 9.93 0.88 -9.16
CA CYS A 258 9.71 0.30 -7.84
C CYS A 258 10.94 -0.48 -7.42
N PHE A 259 11.34 -0.36 -6.15
CA PHE A 259 12.58 -0.91 -5.62
C PHE A 259 12.30 -1.80 -4.41
N ARG A 260 12.66 -3.08 -4.48
CA ARG A 260 12.46 -4.07 -3.40
C ARG A 260 13.71 -4.93 -3.23
N LYS A 261 14.19 -5.07 -1.99
CA LYS A 261 15.32 -5.96 -1.69
C LYS A 261 14.95 -7.43 -1.74
N GLU A 262 13.63 -7.76 -1.75
CA GLU A 262 13.15 -9.14 -1.81
C GLU A 262 13.76 -10.02 -0.72
N ALA A 263 13.91 -9.48 0.50
CA ALA A 263 14.43 -10.19 1.64
C ALA A 263 13.57 -11.44 1.94
N GLY A 264 14.19 -12.61 2.09
CA GLY A 264 13.47 -13.87 2.35
C GLY A 264 13.01 -14.62 1.09
N SER A 265 13.19 -14.11 -0.15
CA SER A 265 12.81 -14.79 -1.40
C SER A 265 13.97 -15.56 -2.06
N TYR A 266 14.90 -16.12 -1.28
CA TYR A 266 16.05 -16.87 -1.78
C TYR A 266 15.61 -18.08 -2.61
N GLY A 267 16.19 -18.24 -3.82
CA GLY A 267 15.96 -19.39 -4.70
C GLY A 267 14.62 -19.37 -5.47
N LYS A 268 13.74 -18.39 -5.25
CA LYS A 268 12.47 -18.25 -5.99
C LYS A 268 12.65 -17.32 -7.19
N ASP A 269 12.16 -17.75 -8.37
CA ASP A 269 12.15 -16.94 -9.62
C ASP A 269 13.47 -16.21 -9.88
N VAL A 270 14.60 -16.93 -9.82
CA VAL A 270 15.95 -16.37 -9.92
C VAL A 270 16.29 -15.88 -11.33
N ARG A 271 15.65 -16.46 -12.37
CA ARG A 271 15.85 -16.11 -13.79
C ARG A 271 14.61 -15.40 -14.33
N GLY A 272 14.81 -14.42 -15.20
CA GLY A 272 13.75 -13.71 -15.90
C GLY A 272 13.27 -12.45 -15.15
N LEU A 273 12.08 -11.95 -15.53
CA LEU A 273 11.52 -10.65 -15.11
C LEU A 273 10.48 -10.76 -13.98
N ILE A 274 10.16 -11.96 -13.49
CA ILE A 274 9.05 -12.14 -12.53
C ILE A 274 9.37 -11.52 -11.17
N ARG A 275 10.64 -11.64 -10.73
CA ARG A 275 11.08 -11.15 -9.43
C ARG A 275 12.39 -10.36 -9.56
N GLN A 276 12.26 -9.05 -9.47
CA GLN A 276 13.36 -8.10 -9.68
C GLN A 276 13.49 -7.13 -8.52
N HIS A 277 14.72 -6.65 -8.26
CA HIS A 277 15.01 -5.59 -7.29
C HIS A 277 14.54 -4.21 -7.77
N GLN A 278 14.50 -4.02 -9.09
CA GLN A 278 13.95 -2.83 -9.75
C GLN A 278 13.01 -3.27 -10.86
N PHE A 279 11.78 -2.76 -10.85
CA PHE A 279 10.79 -2.98 -11.89
C PHE A 279 9.88 -1.77 -12.04
N ASN A 280 9.22 -1.66 -13.19
CA ASN A 280 8.29 -0.57 -13.47
C ASN A 280 6.85 -1.00 -13.17
N LYS A 281 6.05 -0.07 -12.64
CA LYS A 281 4.65 -0.31 -12.31
C LYS A 281 3.82 0.95 -12.55
N VAL A 282 2.66 0.77 -13.15
CA VAL A 282 1.56 1.74 -13.08
C VAL A 282 0.71 1.37 -11.88
N GLU A 283 0.45 2.33 -11.00
CA GLU A 283 -0.31 2.12 -9.76
C GLU A 283 -1.60 2.93 -9.78
N LEU A 284 -2.64 2.37 -9.20
CA LEU A 284 -3.93 3.00 -8.98
C LEU A 284 -4.14 3.19 -7.47
N VAL A 285 -4.55 4.38 -7.06
CA VAL A 285 -4.89 4.68 -5.67
C VAL A 285 -6.24 5.39 -5.65
N LYS A 286 -7.12 4.96 -4.75
CA LYS A 286 -8.36 5.66 -4.45
C LYS A 286 -8.43 6.05 -2.97
N ILE A 287 -8.96 7.24 -2.72
CA ILE A 287 -9.26 7.74 -1.39
C ILE A 287 -10.75 8.05 -1.37
N CYS A 288 -11.52 7.41 -0.50
CA CYS A 288 -12.98 7.52 -0.51
C CYS A 288 -13.59 7.54 0.90
N ILE A 289 -14.87 7.80 0.99
CA ILE A 289 -15.64 7.61 2.22
C ILE A 289 -15.79 6.11 2.53
N PRO A 290 -15.91 5.73 3.83
CA PRO A 290 -16.00 4.33 4.26
C PRO A 290 -17.10 3.53 3.56
N GLU A 291 -18.27 4.13 3.39
CA GLU A 291 -19.48 3.51 2.84
C GLU A 291 -19.30 2.99 1.41
N ASN A 292 -18.45 3.66 0.63
CA ASN A 292 -18.22 3.35 -0.79
C ASN A 292 -17.00 2.44 -1.02
N SER A 293 -16.18 2.17 -0.01
CA SER A 293 -14.84 1.61 -0.23
C SER A 293 -14.82 0.22 -0.85
N TYR A 294 -15.84 -0.61 -0.62
CA TYR A 294 -15.90 -1.95 -1.22
C TYR A 294 -16.40 -1.91 -2.67
N SER A 295 -17.31 -1.00 -3.03
CA SER A 295 -17.66 -0.76 -4.44
C SER A 295 -16.49 -0.13 -5.21
N GLU A 296 -15.70 0.72 -4.55
CA GLU A 296 -14.49 1.28 -5.13
C GLU A 296 -13.39 0.23 -5.31
N LEU A 297 -13.31 -0.81 -4.45
CA LEU A 297 -12.41 -1.95 -4.64
C LEU A 297 -12.78 -2.76 -5.89
N GLU A 298 -14.07 -3.06 -6.09
CA GLU A 298 -14.54 -3.75 -7.29
C GLU A 298 -14.23 -2.94 -8.55
N SER A 299 -14.52 -1.64 -8.54
CA SER A 299 -14.24 -0.72 -9.65
C SER A 299 -12.74 -0.66 -9.96
N LEU A 300 -11.88 -0.52 -8.94
CA LEU A 300 -10.43 -0.48 -9.10
C LEU A 300 -9.91 -1.80 -9.70
N THR A 301 -10.41 -2.94 -9.22
CA THR A 301 -10.04 -4.27 -9.75
C THR A 301 -10.45 -4.41 -11.21
N MET A 302 -11.68 -3.99 -11.57
CA MET A 302 -12.15 -4.01 -12.97
C MET A 302 -11.30 -3.10 -13.87
N ASN A 303 -10.83 -1.95 -13.39
CA ASN A 303 -9.93 -1.09 -14.15
C ASN A 303 -8.58 -1.78 -14.46
N ALA A 304 -8.03 -2.53 -13.51
CA ALA A 304 -6.82 -3.33 -13.72
C ALA A 304 -7.06 -4.50 -14.69
N GLU A 305 -8.22 -5.18 -14.59
CA GLU A 305 -8.63 -6.26 -15.51
C GLU A 305 -8.78 -5.75 -16.95
N GLU A 306 -9.29 -4.51 -17.14
CA GLU A 306 -9.50 -3.95 -18.48
C GLU A 306 -8.19 -3.83 -19.27
N VAL A 307 -7.07 -3.55 -18.60
CA VAL A 307 -5.73 -3.58 -19.25
C VAL A 307 -5.47 -4.94 -19.89
N LEU A 308 -5.73 -6.03 -19.17
CA LEU A 308 -5.50 -7.39 -19.68
C LEU A 308 -6.48 -7.79 -20.78
N LYS A 309 -7.74 -7.36 -20.68
CA LYS A 309 -8.74 -7.59 -21.73
C LYS A 309 -8.34 -6.91 -23.03
N ARG A 310 -7.90 -5.63 -22.97
CA ARG A 310 -7.43 -4.89 -24.13
C ARG A 310 -6.16 -5.50 -24.75
N LEU A 311 -5.30 -6.08 -23.91
CA LEU A 311 -4.11 -6.82 -24.35
C LEU A 311 -4.42 -8.25 -24.81
N GLU A 312 -5.65 -8.74 -24.66
CA GLU A 312 -6.08 -10.11 -24.96
C GLU A 312 -5.26 -11.18 -24.21
N ILE A 313 -4.83 -10.87 -22.98
CA ILE A 313 -4.09 -11.78 -22.11
C ILE A 313 -5.04 -12.53 -21.19
N PRO A 314 -5.07 -13.88 -21.20
CA PRO A 314 -5.92 -14.68 -20.31
C PRO A 314 -5.52 -14.50 -18.85
N TYR A 315 -6.51 -14.26 -17.98
CA TYR A 315 -6.30 -14.05 -16.55
C TYR A 315 -7.41 -14.69 -15.70
N ARG A 316 -7.13 -14.81 -14.41
CA ARG A 316 -8.14 -15.06 -13.36
C ARG A 316 -7.99 -14.06 -12.23
N VAL A 317 -9.07 -13.87 -11.48
CA VAL A 317 -9.09 -13.06 -10.26
C VAL A 317 -9.35 -13.99 -9.08
N ILE A 318 -8.52 -13.87 -8.05
CA ILE A 318 -8.65 -14.62 -6.81
C ILE A 318 -8.83 -13.64 -5.65
N VAL A 319 -9.58 -14.04 -4.62
CA VAL A 319 -9.58 -13.35 -3.32
C VAL A 319 -8.57 -14.03 -2.42
N LEU A 320 -7.69 -13.24 -1.82
CA LEU A 320 -6.70 -13.77 -0.88
C LEU A 320 -7.36 -14.17 0.44
N CYS A 321 -6.91 -15.28 1.00
CA CYS A 321 -7.31 -15.73 2.33
C CYS A 321 -6.58 -14.95 3.44
N THR A 322 -7.05 -15.08 4.67
CA THR A 322 -6.52 -14.35 5.83
C THR A 322 -5.02 -14.53 6.06
N GLY A 323 -4.46 -15.69 5.72
CA GLY A 323 -3.03 -16.00 5.89
C GLY A 323 -2.12 -15.52 4.76
N ASP A 324 -2.70 -15.03 3.64
CA ASP A 324 -1.94 -14.58 2.46
C ASP A 324 -2.05 -13.07 2.19
N MET A 325 -2.95 -12.38 2.90
CA MET A 325 -3.17 -10.94 2.73
C MET A 325 -1.98 -10.08 3.18
N GLY A 326 -1.74 -8.99 2.47
CA GLY A 326 -0.79 -7.96 2.84
C GLY A 326 -1.10 -7.29 4.19
N PHE A 327 -0.08 -6.77 4.87
CA PHE A 327 -0.14 -6.22 6.24
C PHE A 327 -1.22 -5.14 6.44
N ALA A 328 -1.33 -4.20 5.50
CA ALA A 328 -2.25 -3.07 5.59
C ALA A 328 -3.68 -3.38 5.11
N ALA A 329 -3.87 -4.48 4.38
CA ALA A 329 -5.12 -4.79 3.71
C ALA A 329 -6.17 -5.40 4.65
N ALA A 330 -7.43 -4.99 4.47
CA ALA A 330 -8.62 -5.63 5.02
C ALA A 330 -9.23 -6.65 4.04
N LYS A 331 -9.08 -6.42 2.72
CA LYS A 331 -9.45 -7.37 1.66
C LYS A 331 -8.57 -7.13 0.44
N THR A 332 -8.16 -8.21 -0.23
CA THR A 332 -7.32 -8.15 -1.42
C THR A 332 -7.83 -9.09 -2.51
N TYR A 333 -7.86 -8.59 -3.73
CA TYR A 333 -7.98 -9.36 -4.95
C TYR A 333 -6.65 -9.38 -5.67
N ASP A 334 -6.16 -10.58 -6.02
CA ASP A 334 -5.04 -10.71 -6.95
C ASP A 334 -5.56 -11.08 -8.34
N ILE A 335 -4.99 -10.43 -9.35
CA ILE A 335 -5.18 -10.77 -10.75
C ILE A 335 -3.95 -11.56 -11.18
N GLU A 336 -4.18 -12.75 -11.72
CA GLU A 336 -3.12 -13.64 -12.16
C GLU A 336 -3.26 -13.94 -13.66
N VAL A 337 -2.15 -13.83 -14.41
CA VAL A 337 -2.09 -14.11 -15.85
C VAL A 337 -1.54 -15.49 -16.11
N TRP A 338 -2.06 -16.13 -17.17
CA TRP A 338 -1.54 -17.40 -17.61
C TRP A 338 -0.17 -17.28 -18.27
N LEU A 339 0.79 -18.10 -17.83
CA LEU A 339 2.11 -18.20 -18.44
C LEU A 339 2.30 -19.60 -19.08
N PRO A 340 2.30 -19.69 -20.42
CA PRO A 340 2.36 -20.96 -21.16
C PRO A 340 3.56 -21.83 -20.85
N ALA A 341 4.75 -21.24 -20.74
CA ALA A 341 5.97 -22.00 -20.46
C ALA A 341 5.98 -22.63 -19.06
N GLN A 342 5.34 -21.98 -18.09
CA GLN A 342 5.22 -22.48 -16.70
C GLN A 342 3.95 -23.31 -16.49
N LYS A 343 3.00 -23.27 -17.41
CA LYS A 343 1.67 -23.92 -17.34
C LYS A 343 0.93 -23.58 -16.04
N LYS A 344 1.00 -22.30 -15.62
CA LYS A 344 0.33 -21.82 -14.42
C LYS A 344 -0.03 -20.33 -14.50
N TYR A 345 -0.94 -19.92 -13.63
CA TYR A 345 -1.25 -18.53 -13.40
C TYR A 345 -0.20 -17.88 -12.48
N ARG A 346 0.13 -16.62 -12.74
CA ARG A 346 1.09 -15.83 -11.95
C ARG A 346 0.51 -14.45 -11.69
N GLU A 347 0.61 -13.99 -10.44
CA GLU A 347 0.19 -12.68 -10.00
C GLU A 347 0.82 -11.56 -10.86
N ILE A 348 -0.01 -10.64 -11.34
CA ILE A 348 0.39 -9.44 -12.09
C ILE A 348 -0.10 -8.15 -11.43
N SER A 349 -1.18 -8.23 -10.66
CA SER A 349 -1.75 -7.12 -9.90
C SER A 349 -2.31 -7.62 -8.59
N SER A 350 -2.19 -6.79 -7.55
CA SER A 350 -2.84 -6.99 -6.26
C SER A 350 -3.63 -5.72 -5.94
N CYS A 351 -4.95 -5.86 -5.75
CA CYS A 351 -5.90 -4.77 -5.52
C CYS A 351 -6.44 -4.87 -4.11
N SER A 352 -6.14 -3.89 -3.25
CA SER A 352 -6.41 -3.94 -1.82
C SER A 352 -7.27 -2.79 -1.33
N ASN A 353 -8.22 -3.09 -0.45
CA ASN A 353 -8.88 -2.11 0.41
C ASN A 353 -8.19 -2.14 1.79
N CYS A 354 -7.62 -1.02 2.19
CA CYS A 354 -6.95 -0.87 3.49
C CYS A 354 -7.89 -0.29 4.57
N GLU A 355 -9.14 0.00 4.21
CA GLU A 355 -10.06 0.73 5.09
C GLU A 355 -9.40 1.98 5.67
N ASP A 356 -9.59 2.28 6.95
CA ASP A 356 -8.99 3.44 7.61
C ASP A 356 -7.55 3.21 8.13
N PHE A 357 -6.98 2.03 7.89
CA PHE A 357 -5.69 1.62 8.46
C PHE A 357 -4.53 2.56 8.07
N GLN A 358 -4.40 2.85 6.79
CA GLN A 358 -3.39 3.79 6.26
C GLN A 358 -3.78 5.24 6.57
N ALA A 359 -5.05 5.58 6.45
CA ALA A 359 -5.57 6.90 6.78
C ALA A 359 -5.28 7.30 8.23
N ARG A 360 -5.36 6.36 9.19
CA ARG A 360 -4.97 6.59 10.59
C ARG A 360 -3.47 6.81 10.77
N ARG A 361 -2.62 6.11 9.99
CA ARG A 361 -1.16 6.29 10.03
C ARG A 361 -0.76 7.63 9.43
N ALA A 362 -1.35 8.00 8.30
CA ALA A 362 -1.06 9.24 7.58
C ALA A 362 -1.92 10.42 8.03
N MET A 363 -2.89 10.22 8.96
CA MET A 363 -3.82 11.25 9.45
C MET A 363 -4.63 11.90 8.33
N ILE A 364 -5.10 11.10 7.35
CA ILE A 364 -5.94 11.55 6.25
C ILE A 364 -7.40 11.45 6.69
N ARG A 365 -8.09 12.56 6.72
CA ARG A 365 -9.46 12.67 7.25
C ARG A 365 -10.35 13.42 6.27
N TYR A 366 -11.65 13.33 6.46
CA TYR A 366 -12.62 14.15 5.75
C TYR A 366 -13.65 14.73 6.71
N ARG A 367 -14.25 15.85 6.31
CA ARG A 367 -15.35 16.49 7.05
C ARG A 367 -16.67 16.03 6.44
N SER A 368 -17.44 15.27 7.23
CA SER A 368 -18.78 14.82 6.83
C SER A 368 -19.77 15.99 6.80
N LYS A 369 -20.56 16.08 5.70
CA LYS A 369 -21.58 17.10 5.52
C LYS A 369 -22.74 17.00 6.51
N GLU A 370 -23.21 15.76 6.77
CA GLU A 370 -24.39 15.54 7.60
C GLU A 370 -24.14 15.82 9.09
N LYS A 371 -22.92 15.60 9.59
CA LYS A 371 -22.62 15.62 11.04
C LYS A 371 -21.58 16.65 11.44
N GLU A 372 -21.03 17.42 10.51
CA GLU A 372 -19.85 18.27 10.72
C GLU A 372 -18.68 17.54 11.42
N LYS A 373 -18.71 16.21 11.38
CA LYS A 373 -17.77 15.33 12.08
C LYS A 373 -16.57 15.06 11.18
N VAL A 374 -15.39 15.08 11.77
CA VAL A 374 -14.16 14.69 11.09
C VAL A 374 -13.96 13.17 11.26
N ASN A 375 -13.94 12.44 10.16
CA ASN A 375 -13.76 10.99 10.10
C ASN A 375 -12.49 10.65 9.29
N PHE A 376 -11.98 9.43 9.44
CA PHE A 376 -10.92 8.91 8.57
C PHE A 376 -11.51 8.46 7.24
N VAL A 377 -10.78 8.72 6.16
CA VAL A 377 -11.09 8.15 4.84
C VAL A 377 -10.72 6.67 4.80
N HIS A 378 -11.20 5.95 3.79
CA HIS A 378 -10.66 4.66 3.38
C HIS A 378 -9.70 4.85 2.21
N THR A 379 -8.62 4.05 2.18
CA THR A 379 -7.62 4.05 1.11
C THR A 379 -7.60 2.71 0.40
N LEU A 380 -7.49 2.76 -0.92
CA LEU A 380 -7.39 1.59 -1.77
C LEU A 380 -6.22 1.74 -2.72
N ASN A 381 -5.58 0.65 -3.06
CA ASN A 381 -4.51 0.62 -4.04
C ASN A 381 -4.61 -0.63 -4.91
N GLY A 382 -4.02 -0.57 -6.10
CA GLY A 382 -3.87 -1.71 -6.98
C GLY A 382 -2.93 -1.43 -8.13
N SER A 383 -2.25 -2.48 -8.63
CA SER A 383 -1.40 -2.31 -9.80
C SER A 383 -2.25 -2.23 -11.06
N GLY A 384 -2.02 -1.23 -11.86
CA GLY A 384 -2.69 -1.03 -13.12
C GLY A 384 -1.85 -1.15 -14.41
N LEU A 385 -0.76 -1.97 -14.57
CA LEU A 385 -0.26 -3.18 -13.94
C LEU A 385 1.25 -3.11 -13.62
N ALA A 386 1.85 -4.26 -13.20
CA ALA A 386 3.30 -4.46 -13.16
C ALA A 386 3.83 -4.65 -14.60
N ILE A 387 4.60 -3.69 -15.11
CA ILE A 387 5.00 -3.63 -16.53
C ILE A 387 5.86 -4.84 -16.92
N GLY A 388 6.88 -5.18 -16.12
CA GLY A 388 7.75 -6.32 -16.40
C GLY A 388 6.99 -7.65 -16.48
N ARG A 389 6.00 -7.87 -15.58
CA ARG A 389 5.16 -9.10 -15.63
C ARG A 389 4.19 -9.07 -16.82
N THR A 390 3.70 -7.90 -17.24
CA THR A 390 2.89 -7.75 -18.45
C THR A 390 3.73 -8.06 -19.69
N LEU A 391 4.99 -7.59 -19.73
CA LEU A 391 5.92 -7.91 -20.80
C LEU A 391 6.18 -9.42 -20.86
N VAL A 392 6.40 -10.09 -19.72
CA VAL A 392 6.48 -11.57 -19.65
C VAL A 392 5.25 -12.23 -20.26
N ALA A 393 4.07 -11.78 -19.87
CA ALA A 393 2.81 -12.35 -20.37
C ALA A 393 2.67 -12.17 -21.89
N ILE A 394 3.06 -11.01 -22.44
CA ILE A 394 3.07 -10.79 -23.90
C ILE A 394 4.07 -11.72 -24.58
N LEU A 395 5.32 -11.77 -24.14
CA LEU A 395 6.34 -12.61 -24.75
C LEU A 395 5.91 -14.09 -24.78
N GLU A 396 5.32 -14.59 -23.69
CA GLU A 396 4.96 -16.01 -23.61
C GLU A 396 3.63 -16.34 -24.30
N ASN A 397 2.61 -15.45 -24.27
CA ASN A 397 1.31 -15.73 -24.89
C ASN A 397 1.26 -15.44 -26.38
N PHE A 398 2.07 -14.53 -26.90
CA PHE A 398 2.05 -14.09 -28.30
C PHE A 398 3.26 -14.56 -29.11
N GLN A 399 4.09 -15.47 -28.56
CA GLN A 399 5.21 -16.08 -29.28
C GLN A 399 4.74 -16.92 -30.49
N GLN A 400 5.54 -16.91 -31.53
CA GLN A 400 5.28 -17.65 -32.77
C GLN A 400 6.33 -18.74 -32.98
N LYS A 401 6.01 -19.72 -33.82
CA LYS A 401 6.89 -20.84 -34.14
C LYS A 401 8.21 -20.42 -34.81
N ASP A 402 8.20 -19.29 -35.51
CA ASP A 402 9.37 -18.65 -36.14
C ASP A 402 10.26 -17.88 -35.16
N GLY A 403 9.91 -17.87 -33.85
CA GLY A 403 10.63 -17.13 -32.82
C GLY A 403 10.25 -15.65 -32.72
N SER A 404 9.35 -15.15 -33.55
CA SER A 404 8.82 -13.79 -33.43
C SER A 404 7.76 -13.70 -32.32
N VAL A 405 7.44 -12.47 -31.89
CA VAL A 405 6.36 -12.18 -30.95
C VAL A 405 5.40 -11.19 -31.58
N VAL A 406 4.11 -11.55 -31.65
CA VAL A 406 3.06 -10.65 -32.15
C VAL A 406 2.82 -9.55 -31.11
N ILE A 407 2.71 -8.30 -31.57
CA ILE A 407 2.37 -7.17 -30.72
C ILE A 407 0.86 -7.03 -30.65
N PRO A 408 0.25 -7.05 -29.43
CA PRO A 408 -1.18 -6.79 -29.26
C PRO A 408 -1.62 -5.52 -29.98
N ASP A 409 -2.78 -5.59 -30.64
CA ASP A 409 -3.26 -4.52 -31.53
C ASP A 409 -3.28 -3.14 -30.87
N VAL A 410 -3.69 -3.08 -29.59
CA VAL A 410 -3.76 -1.83 -28.82
C VAL A 410 -2.38 -1.18 -28.57
N LEU A 411 -1.30 -1.96 -28.64
CA LEU A 411 0.07 -1.45 -28.45
C LEU A 411 0.72 -1.01 -29.76
N ARG A 412 0.21 -1.40 -30.94
CA ARG A 412 0.82 -1.05 -32.23
C ARG A 412 0.99 0.45 -32.46
N PRO A 413 0.02 1.32 -32.10
CA PRO A 413 0.23 2.77 -32.18
C PRO A 413 1.45 3.26 -31.38
N TYR A 414 1.64 2.75 -30.16
CA TYR A 414 2.78 3.06 -29.29
C TYR A 414 4.10 2.46 -29.77
N MET A 415 4.03 1.42 -30.61
CA MET A 415 5.16 0.73 -31.21
C MET A 415 5.51 1.24 -32.63
N GLY A 416 4.83 2.33 -33.08
CA GLY A 416 5.05 2.92 -34.43
C GLY A 416 4.47 2.07 -35.56
N GLY A 417 3.36 1.38 -35.30
CA GLY A 417 2.66 0.55 -36.27
C GLY A 417 3.26 -0.85 -36.48
N LEU A 418 4.27 -1.26 -35.71
CA LEU A 418 4.86 -2.60 -35.82
C LEU A 418 3.86 -3.65 -35.34
N GLU A 419 3.74 -4.72 -36.11
CA GLU A 419 2.85 -5.86 -35.80
C GLU A 419 3.58 -7.01 -35.05
N LYS A 420 4.89 -7.13 -35.23
CA LYS A 420 5.71 -8.19 -34.64
C LYS A 420 7.07 -7.67 -34.21
N ILE A 421 7.62 -8.32 -33.18
CA ILE A 421 9.03 -8.20 -32.79
C ILE A 421 9.77 -9.38 -33.42
N THR A 422 10.77 -9.08 -34.20
CA THR A 422 11.69 -10.05 -34.84
C THR A 422 13.12 -9.69 -34.48
N ARG A 423 14.04 -10.60 -34.67
CA ARG A 423 15.47 -10.36 -34.49
C ARG A 423 16.00 -9.37 -35.53
#